data_76dd11db3ed6d6914814b5b42c007e62
#
_entry.id   76dd11db3ed6d6914814b5b42c007e62
#
_cell.length_a   1.000
_cell.length_b   1.000
_cell.length_c   1.000
_cell.angle_alpha   90.00
_cell.angle_beta   90.00
_cell.angle_gamma   90.00
#
_symmetry.space_group_name_H-M   'P 1'
#
loop_
_entity.id
_entity.type
_entity.pdbx_description
1 polymer ?
#
loop_
_entity_poly.entity_id
_entity_poly.type
_entity_poly.pdbx_seq_one_letter_code
_entity_poly.pdbx_strand_id
1 'polypeptide(L)'
;MKRLGIFFFYEKNGDVDDFITYYLRDLARNLTELIVVCNGKLSKQGRAAFEEFTDQIIVRENKGLDVWAYKTALDHYGWQRLSEFDEVVMTNSTLMGPVRPLKEMFDAMAERTNLDFWGLTIHHGAEGNPFKGKHLYNYLPVHIQSHFIVYRKKFIQSKELQNYWDTMPMIESYTDSVQRYESVFTKQFADKGYQWDVYVNTDDLKEFTDYPLLVCPTRLLRDKKCPLFKRRSFMHDFEAYLNDTAGEPVRELYAYLRDHTDYPLELIWKNMIRTMHPYDFTRNLGLTRLIPERVQDEACAAAVRKNRRIALCMHLYFMDMLPQSCAFAANMPPETDVFISTNTPEKKQQIEEAFRTLPLHAVTVKVVENRGRDVAAFLCDLAPQIREYDYACFMHDKKAIQTKPGSVGASFGYVCNENICKNADYVLNVLTEFEKDPYLGLLCPPFPTHGVYFMNMCSNGWGPNFDNTKALMKKLGIDRXXXTQVGCAHCGRGIAHCALRQCVLVPPQGTGTAV
;
A
#
# COMPACT_ATOMS: atom_id res chain seq x y z
N MET A 1 11.13 14.88 31.06
CA MET A 1 9.96 14.07 31.53
C MET A 1 10.28 12.59 31.39
N LYS A 2 9.98 11.80 32.42
CA LYS A 2 10.13 10.34 32.41
C LYS A 2 8.88 9.73 31.73
N ARG A 3 9.05 9.16 30.54
CA ARG A 3 7.93 8.65 29.72
C ARG A 3 8.00 7.15 29.51
N LEU A 4 6.86 6.46 29.70
CA LEU A 4 6.68 5.07 29.29
C LEU A 4 5.88 5.07 27.98
N GLY A 5 6.39 4.40 26.95
CA GLY A 5 5.66 4.11 25.73
C GLY A 5 5.06 2.71 25.76
N ILE A 6 3.78 2.59 25.43
CA ILE A 6 3.10 1.31 25.22
C ILE A 6 2.72 1.27 23.74
N PHE A 7 3.37 0.40 22.99
CA PHE A 7 3.13 0.26 21.54
C PHE A 7 2.36 -1.03 21.28
N PHE A 8 1.15 -0.89 20.73
CA PHE A 8 0.34 -2.04 20.34
C PHE A 8 0.62 -2.42 18.89
N PHE A 9 0.83 -3.72 18.67
CA PHE A 9 1.08 -4.30 17.36
C PHE A 9 0.17 -5.47 17.06
N TYR A 10 -0.38 -5.49 15.85
CA TYR A 10 -1.07 -6.66 15.29
C TYR A 10 -0.81 -6.75 13.79
N GLU A 11 -0.35 -7.90 13.37
CA GLU A 11 -0.27 -8.30 11.96
C GLU A 11 -0.51 -9.81 11.88
N LYS A 12 -1.28 -10.24 10.89
CA LYS A 12 -1.79 -11.61 10.77
C LYS A 12 -0.68 -12.68 10.86
N ASN A 13 0.47 -12.42 10.24
CA ASN A 13 1.62 -13.34 10.21
C ASN A 13 2.69 -12.98 11.26
N GLY A 14 2.56 -11.81 11.86
CA GLY A 14 3.54 -11.30 12.83
C GLY A 14 4.73 -10.62 12.17
N ASP A 15 4.59 -10.17 10.95
CA ASP A 15 5.67 -9.48 10.21
C ASP A 15 5.63 -7.98 10.52
N VAL A 16 6.79 -7.43 10.87
CA VAL A 16 6.95 -6.01 11.23
C VAL A 16 7.49 -5.27 10.00
N ASP A 17 6.67 -4.39 9.44
CA ASP A 17 7.05 -3.59 8.28
C ASP A 17 8.01 -2.45 8.67
N ASP A 18 8.84 -2.03 7.72
CA ASP A 18 9.85 -0.98 7.92
C ASP A 18 9.24 0.35 8.41
N PHE A 19 7.98 0.68 8.03
CA PHE A 19 7.36 1.91 8.51
C PHE A 19 7.18 1.91 10.04
N ILE A 20 7.01 0.73 10.64
CA ILE A 20 6.86 0.58 12.10
C ILE A 20 8.20 0.88 12.79
N THR A 21 9.29 0.29 12.28
CA THR A 21 10.62 0.55 12.86
C THR A 21 11.04 2.02 12.63
N TYR A 22 10.65 2.61 11.49
CA TYR A 22 10.87 4.03 11.22
C TYR A 22 10.16 4.90 12.26
N TYR A 23 8.89 4.60 12.54
CA TYR A 23 8.10 5.31 13.56
C TYR A 23 8.71 5.13 14.96
N LEU A 24 9.02 3.88 15.33
CA LEU A 24 9.57 3.57 16.65
C LEU A 24 10.94 4.22 16.88
N ARG A 25 11.75 4.37 15.84
CA ARG A 25 13.08 4.99 15.95
C ARG A 25 13.00 6.44 16.42
N ASP A 26 11.99 7.18 16.00
CA ASP A 26 11.79 8.56 16.47
C ASP A 26 11.05 8.57 17.80
N LEU A 27 10.04 7.72 17.96
CA LEU A 27 9.24 7.64 19.20
C LEU A 27 10.15 7.31 20.40
N ALA A 28 11.02 6.29 20.28
CA ALA A 28 11.89 5.82 21.36
C ALA A 28 12.82 6.92 21.88
N ARG A 29 13.22 7.87 21.03
CA ARG A 29 14.06 9.00 21.44
C ARG A 29 13.38 9.93 22.45
N ASN A 30 12.06 9.83 22.55
CA ASN A 30 11.24 10.66 23.43
C ASN A 30 10.77 9.91 24.68
N LEU A 31 11.16 8.65 24.82
CA LEU A 31 10.72 7.76 25.89
C LEU A 31 11.89 7.37 26.82
N THR A 32 11.56 7.08 28.06
CA THR A 32 12.49 6.49 29.04
C THR A 32 12.44 4.96 28.95
N GLU A 33 11.24 4.42 28.75
CA GLU A 33 11.00 2.98 28.61
C GLU A 33 9.98 2.75 27.49
N LEU A 34 10.07 1.61 26.83
CA LEU A 34 9.12 1.20 25.79
C LEU A 34 8.75 -0.27 26.03
N ILE A 35 7.46 -0.57 25.97
CA ILE A 35 6.95 -1.94 25.95
C ILE A 35 6.13 -2.14 24.67
N VAL A 36 6.33 -3.26 24.00
CA VAL A 36 5.59 -3.64 22.80
C VAL A 36 4.65 -4.79 23.16
N VAL A 37 3.36 -4.63 22.88
CA VAL A 37 2.37 -5.70 23.09
C VAL A 37 1.85 -6.14 21.73
N CYS A 38 2.11 -7.41 21.40
CA CYS A 38 1.73 -8.03 20.13
C CYS A 38 0.53 -8.95 20.33
N ASN A 39 -0.55 -8.71 19.62
CA ASN A 39 -1.67 -9.65 19.58
C ASN A 39 -1.40 -10.71 18.48
N GLY A 40 -1.59 -11.98 18.81
CA GLY A 40 -1.48 -13.09 17.87
C GLY A 40 -0.04 -13.56 17.70
N LYS A 41 0.48 -13.44 16.50
CA LYS A 41 1.82 -13.96 16.16
C LYS A 41 2.85 -12.84 16.14
N LEU A 42 4.10 -13.21 16.31
CA LEU A 42 5.25 -12.35 16.07
C LEU A 42 6.33 -13.23 15.42
N SER A 43 6.72 -12.91 14.20
CA SER A 43 7.73 -13.66 13.47
C SER A 43 9.11 -13.45 14.11
N LYS A 44 10.07 -14.33 13.82
CA LYS A 44 11.46 -14.18 14.33
C LYS A 44 12.06 -12.83 13.88
N GLN A 45 11.86 -12.47 12.61
CA GLN A 45 12.31 -11.18 12.07
C GLN A 45 11.57 -10.02 12.75
N GLY A 46 10.26 -10.17 12.95
CA GLY A 46 9.47 -9.14 13.64
C GLY A 46 9.93 -8.93 15.08
N ARG A 47 10.27 -10.01 15.81
CA ARG A 47 10.83 -9.91 17.16
C ARG A 47 12.17 -9.16 17.14
N ALA A 48 13.07 -9.57 16.24
CA ALA A 48 14.38 -8.91 16.11
C ALA A 48 14.24 -7.42 15.80
N ALA A 49 13.24 -7.05 14.98
CA ALA A 49 12.97 -5.65 14.65
C ALA A 49 12.53 -4.83 15.87
N PHE A 50 11.75 -5.41 16.78
CA PHE A 50 11.36 -4.72 18.03
C PHE A 50 12.50 -4.71 19.05
N GLU A 51 13.34 -5.75 19.07
CA GLU A 51 14.50 -5.83 19.98
C GLU A 51 15.55 -4.74 19.73
N GLU A 52 15.49 -4.05 18.56
CA GLU A 52 16.29 -2.85 18.33
C GLU A 52 15.90 -1.71 19.29
N PHE A 53 14.68 -1.74 19.85
CA PHE A 53 14.13 -0.63 20.63
C PHE A 53 13.85 -1.00 22.09
N THR A 54 13.56 -2.27 22.38
CA THR A 54 13.20 -2.71 23.73
C THR A 54 13.30 -4.23 23.85
N ASP A 55 13.67 -4.69 25.05
CA ASP A 55 13.57 -6.11 25.43
C ASP A 55 12.19 -6.46 26.01
N GLN A 56 11.35 -5.46 26.25
CA GLN A 56 10.01 -5.66 26.85
C GLN A 56 8.99 -5.90 25.73
N ILE A 57 8.85 -7.18 25.34
CA ILE A 57 7.95 -7.59 24.25
C ILE A 57 7.00 -8.68 24.79
N ILE A 58 5.71 -8.36 24.88
CA ILE A 58 4.67 -9.31 25.28
C ILE A 58 3.94 -9.77 24.02
N VAL A 59 3.90 -11.09 23.80
CA VAL A 59 3.08 -11.71 22.75
C VAL A 59 1.90 -12.40 23.42
N ARG A 60 0.68 -12.04 23.04
CA ARG A 60 -0.53 -12.54 23.69
C ARG A 60 -1.57 -13.00 22.64
N GLU A 61 -2.58 -13.72 23.08
CA GLU A 61 -3.68 -14.15 22.23
C GLU A 61 -4.36 -12.91 21.60
N ASN A 62 -4.78 -13.03 20.32
CA ASN A 62 -5.44 -11.93 19.61
C ASN A 62 -6.89 -11.79 20.08
N LYS A 63 -7.07 -11.22 21.26
CA LYS A 63 -8.38 -10.92 21.87
C LYS A 63 -8.37 -9.52 22.46
N GLY A 64 -9.51 -8.84 22.41
CA GLY A 64 -9.67 -7.54 23.04
C GLY A 64 -9.02 -6.37 22.30
N LEU A 65 -8.53 -6.61 21.07
CA LEU A 65 -7.96 -5.59 20.18
C LEU A 65 -6.83 -4.80 20.86
N ASP A 66 -6.70 -3.51 20.55
CA ASP A 66 -5.71 -2.60 21.16
C ASP A 66 -6.03 -2.30 22.64
N VAL A 67 -7.30 -2.24 22.99
CA VAL A 67 -7.75 -1.93 24.37
C VAL A 67 -7.14 -2.93 25.36
N TRP A 68 -7.27 -4.23 25.08
CA TRP A 68 -6.73 -5.26 25.98
C TRP A 68 -5.21 -5.41 25.85
N ALA A 69 -4.62 -4.97 24.74
CA ALA A 69 -3.16 -4.90 24.65
C ALA A 69 -2.64 -3.79 25.57
N TYR A 70 -3.28 -2.62 25.57
CA TYR A 70 -2.94 -1.55 26.51
C TYR A 70 -3.16 -1.99 27.97
N LYS A 71 -4.33 -2.61 28.25
CA LYS A 71 -4.59 -3.15 29.59
C LYS A 71 -3.49 -4.13 30.02
N THR A 72 -3.07 -5.03 29.15
CA THR A 72 -1.99 -6.02 29.44
C THR A 72 -0.70 -5.29 29.87
N ALA A 73 -0.33 -4.22 29.16
CA ALA A 73 0.87 -3.46 29.53
C ALA A 73 0.70 -2.72 30.86
N LEU A 74 -0.47 -2.11 31.08
CA LEU A 74 -0.78 -1.40 32.33
C LEU A 74 -0.75 -2.38 33.53
N ASP A 75 -1.36 -3.56 33.37
CA ASP A 75 -1.35 -4.63 34.40
C ASP A 75 0.07 -5.14 34.66
N HIS A 76 0.88 -5.28 33.59
CA HIS A 76 2.29 -5.75 33.71
C HIS A 76 3.13 -4.80 34.57
N TYR A 77 2.96 -3.49 34.35
CA TYR A 77 3.68 -2.49 35.16
C TYR A 77 3.09 -2.31 36.55
N GLY A 78 1.76 -2.36 36.68
CA GLY A 78 1.04 -2.07 37.92
C GLY A 78 1.03 -0.58 38.25
N TRP A 79 -0.03 -0.12 38.90
CA TRP A 79 -0.27 1.30 39.12
C TRP A 79 0.83 1.99 39.96
N GLN A 80 1.49 1.24 40.86
CA GLN A 80 2.59 1.79 41.67
C GLN A 80 3.74 2.24 40.76
N ARG A 81 4.23 1.33 39.88
CA ARG A 81 5.34 1.65 38.98
C ARG A 81 4.92 2.68 37.92
N LEU A 82 3.70 2.58 37.39
CA LEU A 82 3.18 3.56 36.42
C LEU A 82 3.21 4.98 37.01
N SER A 83 2.95 5.14 38.31
CA SER A 83 2.97 6.42 39.01
C SER A 83 4.36 7.08 39.09
N GLU A 84 5.41 6.35 38.76
CA GLU A 84 6.78 6.91 38.69
C GLU A 84 7.02 7.70 37.40
N PHE A 85 6.23 7.45 36.36
CA PHE A 85 6.36 8.15 35.09
C PHE A 85 5.59 9.47 35.11
N ASP A 86 6.12 10.46 34.39
CA ASP A 86 5.44 11.74 34.19
C ASP A 86 4.33 11.60 33.14
N GLU A 87 4.57 10.74 32.15
CA GLU A 87 3.60 10.45 31.08
C GLU A 87 3.65 8.98 30.69
N VAL A 88 2.46 8.41 30.39
CA VAL A 88 2.30 7.10 29.74
C VAL A 88 1.70 7.34 28.36
N VAL A 89 2.46 7.00 27.32
CA VAL A 89 2.11 7.18 25.91
C VAL A 89 1.58 5.87 25.36
N MET A 90 0.35 5.83 24.87
CA MET A 90 -0.24 4.65 24.22
C MET A 90 -0.41 4.95 22.74
N THR A 91 0.16 4.10 21.88
CA THR A 91 0.07 4.26 20.44
C THR A 91 0.13 2.90 19.75
N ASN A 92 -0.17 2.86 18.44
CA ASN A 92 -0.30 1.59 17.75
C ASN A 92 0.17 1.65 16.28
N SER A 93 0.23 0.49 15.64
CA SER A 93 0.73 0.30 14.28
C SER A 93 -0.21 0.77 13.17
N THR A 94 -1.28 1.52 13.52
CA THR A 94 -2.19 2.09 12.51
C THR A 94 -1.74 3.45 12.00
N LEU A 95 -0.67 4.01 12.58
CA LEU A 95 -0.09 5.29 12.18
C LEU A 95 1.19 5.08 11.36
N MET A 96 1.40 5.95 10.40
CA MET A 96 2.63 6.10 9.63
C MET A 96 3.23 7.49 9.90
N GLY A 97 4.52 7.63 9.62
CA GLY A 97 5.29 8.80 9.96
C GLY A 97 6.50 8.40 10.81
N PRO A 98 7.15 9.38 11.47
CA PRO A 98 6.78 10.79 11.47
C PRO A 98 7.33 11.54 10.25
N VAL A 99 6.60 12.57 9.83
CA VAL A 99 7.04 13.48 8.75
C VAL A 99 7.81 14.68 9.31
N ARG A 100 7.84 14.81 10.62
CA ARG A 100 8.64 15.77 11.39
C ARG A 100 8.90 15.20 12.77
N PRO A 101 9.96 15.62 13.48
CA PRO A 101 10.30 14.99 14.77
C PRO A 101 9.17 15.02 15.78
N LEU A 102 8.87 13.88 16.39
CA LEU A 102 7.84 13.78 17.44
C LEU A 102 8.20 14.66 18.65
N LYS A 103 9.47 14.98 18.83
CA LYS A 103 9.93 15.88 19.89
C LYS A 103 9.18 17.20 19.86
N GLU A 104 8.90 17.77 18.69
CA GLU A 104 8.16 19.03 18.56
C GLU A 104 6.78 18.94 19.23
N MET A 105 6.10 17.82 19.00
CA MET A 105 4.78 17.55 19.60
C MET A 105 4.89 17.39 21.12
N PHE A 106 5.85 16.58 21.58
CA PHE A 106 6.03 16.32 23.00
C PHE A 106 6.40 17.60 23.76
N ASP A 107 7.26 18.43 23.18
CA ASP A 107 7.68 19.70 23.80
C ASP A 107 6.49 20.66 23.91
N ALA A 108 5.73 20.83 22.82
CA ALA A 108 4.58 21.72 22.80
C ALA A 108 3.51 21.29 23.81
N MET A 109 3.29 19.98 23.96
CA MET A 109 2.30 19.50 24.94
C MET A 109 2.83 19.57 26.38
N ALA A 110 4.14 19.48 26.59
CA ALA A 110 4.76 19.64 27.91
C ALA A 110 4.52 21.05 28.49
N GLU A 111 4.40 22.06 27.62
CA GLU A 111 4.13 23.45 28.04
C GLU A 111 2.69 23.64 28.56
N ARG A 112 1.76 22.76 28.19
CA ARG A 112 0.34 22.83 28.61
C ARG A 112 0.16 22.07 29.92
N THR A 113 0.66 22.63 31.01
CA THR A 113 0.81 21.92 32.31
C THR A 113 -0.52 21.60 33.01
N ASN A 114 -1.62 22.21 32.59
CA ASN A 114 -2.94 22.05 33.23
C ASN A 114 -3.69 20.79 32.76
N LEU A 115 -3.15 20.03 31.78
CA LEU A 115 -3.84 18.87 31.25
C LEU A 115 -3.60 17.62 32.10
N ASP A 116 -4.61 16.77 32.20
CA ASP A 116 -4.55 15.45 32.82
C ASP A 116 -4.24 14.36 31.80
N PHE A 117 -4.74 14.52 30.56
CA PHE A 117 -4.40 13.65 29.42
C PHE A 117 -4.52 14.42 28.11
N TRP A 118 -3.89 13.88 27.07
CA TRP A 118 -3.92 14.52 25.75
C TRP A 118 -3.77 13.49 24.64
N GLY A 119 -4.10 13.89 23.39
CA GLY A 119 -3.95 13.02 22.24
C GLY A 119 -3.43 13.72 21.00
N LEU A 120 -3.32 12.98 19.91
CA LEU A 120 -2.86 13.55 18.65
C LEU A 120 -3.96 14.42 18.01
N THR A 121 -5.14 13.82 17.79
CA THR A 121 -6.30 14.44 17.11
C THR A 121 -7.59 13.99 17.77
N ILE A 122 -8.70 14.69 17.42
CA ILE A 122 -10.04 14.30 17.82
C ILE A 122 -10.87 13.79 16.65
N HIS A 123 -11.90 13.03 16.97
CA HIS A 123 -13.09 12.83 16.15
C HIS A 123 -14.12 13.84 16.67
N HIS A 124 -14.76 14.60 15.77
CA HIS A 124 -15.69 15.66 16.18
C HIS A 124 -17.02 15.15 16.71
N GLY A 125 -17.20 13.82 16.70
CA GLY A 125 -18.44 13.22 17.14
C GLY A 125 -19.53 13.32 16.07
N ALA A 126 -20.77 13.03 16.45
CA ALA A 126 -21.91 13.13 15.54
C ALA A 126 -23.20 13.16 16.34
N GLU A 127 -24.23 13.80 15.79
CA GLU A 127 -25.56 13.75 16.37
C GLU A 127 -26.14 12.34 16.20
N GLY A 128 -26.85 11.89 17.22
CA GLY A 128 -27.46 10.56 17.22
C GLY A 128 -26.48 9.46 17.61
N ASN A 129 -27.03 8.29 17.87
CA ASN A 129 -26.29 7.12 18.33
C ASN A 129 -26.09 6.12 17.19
N PRO A 130 -24.86 6.01 16.63
CA PRO A 130 -24.63 5.07 15.53
C PRO A 130 -24.58 3.59 15.96
N PHE A 131 -24.65 3.30 17.27
CA PHE A 131 -24.46 1.96 17.83
C PHE A 131 -25.75 1.29 18.30
N LYS A 132 -26.90 1.78 17.82
CA LYS A 132 -28.23 1.16 18.07
C LYS A 132 -28.52 0.88 19.55
N GLY A 133 -28.31 1.87 20.41
CA GLY A 133 -28.64 1.79 21.84
C GLY A 133 -27.61 1.13 22.74
N LYS A 134 -26.51 0.64 22.20
CA LYS A 134 -25.43 0.02 23.02
C LYS A 134 -24.39 1.01 23.52
N HIS A 135 -24.45 2.26 23.07
CA HIS A 135 -23.51 3.29 23.45
C HIS A 135 -23.96 3.97 24.76
N LEU A 136 -22.99 4.40 25.57
CA LEU A 136 -23.26 5.04 26.87
C LEU A 136 -24.06 6.36 26.72
N TYR A 137 -23.84 7.07 25.62
CA TYR A 137 -24.48 8.35 25.31
C TYR A 137 -25.47 8.18 24.14
N ASN A 138 -26.46 9.08 24.06
CA ASN A 138 -27.45 9.07 22.97
C ASN A 138 -26.89 9.70 21.67
N TYR A 139 -25.62 10.05 21.65
CA TYR A 139 -24.91 10.65 20.53
C TYR A 139 -23.46 10.18 20.57
N LEU A 140 -22.71 10.44 19.52
CA LEU A 140 -21.28 10.14 19.49
C LEU A 140 -20.51 11.37 20.03
N PRO A 141 -19.95 11.33 21.23
CA PRO A 141 -19.21 12.48 21.77
C PRO A 141 -17.97 12.85 20.98
N VAL A 142 -17.55 14.10 21.06
CA VAL A 142 -16.19 14.51 20.66
C VAL A 142 -15.20 13.72 21.53
N HIS A 143 -14.19 13.14 20.91
CA HIS A 143 -13.25 12.29 21.66
C HIS A 143 -11.86 12.26 21.02
N ILE A 144 -10.84 12.09 21.87
CA ILE A 144 -9.48 11.79 21.44
C ILE A 144 -9.48 10.41 20.79
N GLN A 145 -8.84 10.29 19.65
CA GLN A 145 -8.75 9.01 18.94
C GLN A 145 -7.68 8.12 19.59
N SER A 146 -8.03 6.86 19.86
CA SER A 146 -7.25 5.92 20.67
C SER A 146 -5.89 5.52 20.09
N HIS A 147 -5.63 5.85 18.82
CA HIS A 147 -4.36 5.47 18.18
C HIS A 147 -3.15 6.25 18.72
N PHE A 148 -3.36 7.37 19.44
CA PHE A 148 -2.29 8.08 20.13
C PHE A 148 -2.90 8.89 21.28
N ILE A 149 -2.68 8.43 22.50
CA ILE A 149 -3.18 9.10 23.72
C ILE A 149 -2.10 9.04 24.80
N VAL A 150 -2.01 10.11 25.60
CA VAL A 150 -0.98 10.25 26.63
C VAL A 150 -1.67 10.59 27.96
N TYR A 151 -1.41 9.80 28.98
CA TYR A 151 -1.86 10.04 30.34
C TYR A 151 -0.75 10.70 31.15
N ARG A 152 -1.07 11.75 31.90
CA ARG A 152 -0.12 12.44 32.77
C ARG A 152 -0.17 11.89 34.19
N LYS A 153 0.91 12.14 34.94
CA LYS A 153 1.14 11.59 36.28
C LYS A 153 -0.06 11.70 37.20
N LYS A 154 -0.64 12.90 37.33
CA LYS A 154 -1.82 13.14 38.18
C LYS A 154 -2.99 12.23 37.80
N PHE A 155 -3.20 12.05 36.48
CA PHE A 155 -4.27 11.21 35.95
C PHE A 155 -3.96 9.71 36.19
N ILE A 156 -2.71 9.30 35.99
CA ILE A 156 -2.24 7.92 36.23
C ILE A 156 -2.49 7.52 37.70
N GLN A 157 -2.30 8.49 38.62
CA GLN A 157 -2.46 8.27 40.05
C GLN A 157 -3.92 8.31 40.53
N SER A 158 -4.86 8.69 39.65
CA SER A 158 -6.26 8.81 40.03
C SER A 158 -6.93 7.45 40.15
N LYS A 159 -7.77 7.32 41.21
CA LYS A 159 -8.56 6.11 41.41
C LYS A 159 -9.55 5.86 40.29
N GLU A 160 -10.01 6.91 39.65
CA GLU A 160 -10.96 6.85 38.54
C GLU A 160 -10.36 6.18 37.34
N LEU A 161 -9.11 6.53 36.95
CA LEU A 161 -8.43 5.91 35.83
C LEU A 161 -8.07 4.44 36.15
N GLN A 162 -7.55 4.21 37.37
CA GLN A 162 -7.20 2.86 37.83
C GLN A 162 -8.44 1.95 37.75
N ASN A 163 -9.55 2.38 38.38
CA ASN A 163 -10.79 1.62 38.36
C ASN A 163 -11.33 1.41 36.94
N TYR A 164 -11.21 2.40 36.06
CA TYR A 164 -11.66 2.30 34.66
C TYR A 164 -10.94 1.13 33.96
N TRP A 165 -9.61 1.07 34.09
CA TRP A 165 -8.84 0.00 33.45
C TRP A 165 -8.99 -1.34 34.17
N ASP A 166 -9.03 -1.35 35.50
CA ASP A 166 -9.17 -2.58 36.30
C ASP A 166 -10.49 -3.30 35.99
N THR A 167 -11.55 -2.52 35.76
CA THR A 167 -12.89 -3.07 35.47
C THR A 167 -13.22 -3.15 33.97
N MET A 168 -12.25 -2.88 33.10
CA MET A 168 -12.48 -2.90 31.64
C MET A 168 -12.98 -4.26 31.16
N PRO A 169 -14.18 -4.36 30.60
CA PRO A 169 -14.71 -5.63 30.11
C PRO A 169 -13.96 -6.11 28.87
N MET A 170 -14.06 -7.40 28.58
CA MET A 170 -13.47 -7.95 27.35
C MET A 170 -14.11 -7.26 26.14
N ILE A 171 -13.27 -6.81 25.22
CA ILE A 171 -13.67 -6.21 23.95
C ILE A 171 -13.73 -7.33 22.90
N GLU A 172 -14.90 -7.52 22.30
CA GLU A 172 -15.15 -8.66 21.42
C GLU A 172 -15.08 -8.32 19.93
N SER A 173 -15.25 -7.03 19.58
CA SER A 173 -15.29 -6.60 18.18
C SER A 173 -14.76 -5.18 18.02
N TYR A 174 -14.48 -4.78 16.79
CA TYR A 174 -14.09 -3.41 16.45
C TYR A 174 -15.15 -2.40 16.91
N THR A 175 -16.41 -2.68 16.62
CA THR A 175 -17.52 -1.81 17.06
C THR A 175 -17.55 -1.69 18.58
N ASP A 176 -17.30 -2.78 19.28
CA ASP A 176 -17.27 -2.82 20.75
C ASP A 176 -16.12 -1.96 21.29
N SER A 177 -14.95 -1.99 20.66
CA SER A 177 -13.80 -1.13 21.04
C SER A 177 -14.15 0.36 20.89
N VAL A 178 -14.80 0.72 19.78
CA VAL A 178 -15.18 2.12 19.56
C VAL A 178 -16.24 2.55 20.60
N GLN A 179 -17.29 1.76 20.78
CA GLN A 179 -18.43 2.17 21.61
C GLN A 179 -18.18 2.12 23.13
N ARG A 180 -17.27 1.25 23.61
CA ARG A 180 -17.01 1.09 25.06
C ARG A 180 -15.72 1.77 25.52
N TYR A 181 -14.82 2.09 24.59
CA TYR A 181 -13.53 2.67 24.92
C TYR A 181 -13.31 4.00 24.20
N GLU A 182 -13.03 3.97 22.90
CA GLU A 182 -12.54 5.14 22.17
C GLU A 182 -13.50 6.33 22.28
N SER A 183 -14.77 6.14 21.89
CA SER A 183 -15.73 7.25 21.77
C SER A 183 -16.24 7.77 23.12
N VAL A 184 -16.13 6.97 24.18
CA VAL A 184 -16.68 7.38 25.49
C VAL A 184 -15.62 7.87 26.47
N PHE A 185 -14.36 7.46 26.31
CA PHE A 185 -13.27 7.72 27.26
C PHE A 185 -13.13 9.21 27.58
N THR A 186 -12.95 10.02 26.55
CA THR A 186 -12.70 11.47 26.73
C THR A 186 -13.85 12.13 27.49
N LYS A 187 -15.08 11.90 27.06
CA LYS A 187 -16.26 12.50 27.69
C LYS A 187 -16.45 12.02 29.12
N GLN A 188 -16.26 10.72 29.39
CA GLN A 188 -16.41 10.17 30.76
C GLN A 188 -15.47 10.84 31.74
N PHE A 189 -14.24 11.15 31.34
CA PHE A 189 -13.27 11.79 32.23
C PHE A 189 -13.43 13.31 32.25
N ALA A 190 -13.83 13.93 31.16
CA ALA A 190 -14.17 15.35 31.12
C ALA A 190 -15.36 15.65 32.07
N ASP A 191 -16.38 14.80 32.10
CA ASP A 191 -17.54 14.93 32.98
C ASP A 191 -17.15 14.84 34.48
N LYS A 192 -16.01 14.20 34.77
CA LYS A 192 -15.46 14.12 36.13
C LYS A 192 -14.50 15.27 36.45
N GLY A 193 -14.33 16.22 35.51
CA GLY A 193 -13.52 17.42 35.72
C GLY A 193 -12.07 17.30 35.25
N TYR A 194 -11.66 16.18 34.65
CA TYR A 194 -10.31 16.02 34.12
C TYR A 194 -10.13 16.88 32.88
N GLN A 195 -8.97 17.54 32.77
CA GLN A 195 -8.64 18.46 31.68
C GLN A 195 -7.91 17.71 30.55
N TRP A 196 -8.36 17.93 29.33
CA TRP A 196 -7.77 17.27 28.16
C TRP A 196 -7.66 18.21 26.97
N ASP A 197 -6.80 17.87 26.03
CA ASP A 197 -6.64 18.61 24.79
C ASP A 197 -5.97 17.69 23.75
N VAL A 198 -5.76 18.20 22.55
CA VAL A 198 -5.01 17.50 21.51
C VAL A 198 -3.88 18.38 20.97
N TYR A 199 -2.85 17.71 20.45
CA TYR A 199 -1.75 18.44 19.82
C TYR A 199 -2.24 19.19 18.58
N VAL A 200 -3.03 18.52 17.75
CA VAL A 200 -3.53 19.08 16.48
C VAL A 200 -4.99 19.51 16.68
N ASN A 201 -5.21 20.79 16.90
CA ASN A 201 -6.55 21.35 16.96
C ASN A 201 -7.19 21.35 15.57
N THR A 202 -8.40 20.82 15.47
CA THR A 202 -9.14 20.68 14.21
C THR A 202 -10.54 21.32 14.26
N ASP A 203 -10.78 22.23 15.19
CA ASP A 203 -12.10 22.87 15.36
C ASP A 203 -12.57 23.60 14.10
N ASP A 204 -11.63 24.15 13.32
CA ASP A 204 -11.91 24.81 12.04
C ASP A 204 -12.36 23.84 10.95
N LEU A 205 -12.24 22.53 11.19
CA LEU A 205 -12.65 21.50 10.23
C LEU A 205 -13.96 20.81 10.60
N LYS A 206 -14.56 21.19 11.74
CA LYS A 206 -15.74 20.52 12.28
C LYS A 206 -16.94 20.51 11.31
N GLU A 207 -17.15 21.61 10.59
CA GLU A 207 -18.26 21.71 9.62
C GLU A 207 -17.96 20.96 8.32
N PHE A 208 -16.69 20.53 8.13
CA PHE A 208 -16.26 19.84 6.91
C PHE A 208 -16.23 18.32 7.10
N THR A 209 -15.78 17.85 8.28
CA THR A 209 -15.67 16.41 8.53
C THR A 209 -15.60 16.10 10.02
N ASP A 210 -16.21 14.98 10.39
CA ASP A 210 -16.10 14.45 11.77
C ASP A 210 -14.74 13.80 12.01
N TYR A 211 -14.00 13.41 10.95
CA TYR A 211 -12.77 12.63 11.07
C TYR A 211 -11.59 13.29 10.30
N PRO A 212 -11.07 14.41 10.82
CA PRO A 212 -10.05 15.18 10.07
C PRO A 212 -8.78 14.40 9.73
N LEU A 213 -8.28 13.52 10.61
CA LEU A 213 -7.04 12.79 10.37
C LEU A 213 -7.14 11.85 9.15
N LEU A 214 -8.34 11.40 8.80
CA LEU A 214 -8.56 10.54 7.64
C LEU A 214 -8.95 11.33 6.39
N VAL A 215 -9.82 12.35 6.56
CA VAL A 215 -10.41 13.10 5.44
C VAL A 215 -9.52 14.27 4.99
N CYS A 216 -8.77 14.88 5.92
CA CYS A 216 -7.92 16.05 5.62
C CYS A 216 -6.45 15.84 6.03
N PRO A 217 -5.85 14.66 5.80
CA PRO A 217 -4.51 14.40 6.33
C PRO A 217 -3.48 15.42 5.85
N THR A 218 -3.53 15.84 4.58
CA THR A 218 -2.59 16.82 4.03
C THR A 218 -2.66 18.15 4.77
N ARG A 219 -3.89 18.65 5.02
CA ARG A 219 -4.08 19.90 5.78
C ARG A 219 -3.49 19.79 7.19
N LEU A 220 -3.65 18.63 7.83
CA LEU A 220 -3.11 18.44 9.17
C LEU A 220 -1.57 18.43 9.16
N LEU A 221 -0.97 17.74 8.20
CA LEU A 221 0.49 17.67 8.07
C LEU A 221 1.09 19.04 7.71
N ARG A 222 0.52 19.69 6.68
CA ARG A 222 1.03 20.94 6.11
C ARG A 222 0.79 22.14 7.02
N ASP A 223 -0.46 22.33 7.44
CA ASP A 223 -0.91 23.58 8.06
C ASP A 223 -0.91 23.52 9.59
N LYS A 224 -1.05 22.32 10.17
CA LYS A 224 -1.20 22.14 11.63
C LYS A 224 -0.04 21.37 12.26
N LYS A 225 1.02 21.12 11.51
CA LYS A 225 2.24 20.45 11.98
C LYS A 225 2.01 19.05 12.55
N CYS A 226 0.95 18.36 12.13
CA CYS A 226 0.73 16.98 12.54
C CYS A 226 1.92 16.11 12.11
N PRO A 227 2.54 15.34 12.99
CA PRO A 227 3.70 14.54 12.59
C PRO A 227 3.34 13.20 11.97
N LEU A 228 2.09 12.76 12.12
CA LEU A 228 1.68 11.39 11.77
C LEU A 228 0.43 11.40 10.88
N PHE A 229 0.26 10.33 10.10
CA PHE A 229 -0.93 10.12 9.27
C PHE A 229 -1.39 8.67 9.38
N LYS A 230 -2.62 8.40 8.95
CA LYS A 230 -3.18 7.05 9.05
C LYS A 230 -2.65 6.15 7.93
N ARG A 231 -2.11 4.98 8.29
CA ARG A 231 -1.82 3.89 7.35
C ARG A 231 -3.07 3.57 6.51
N ARG A 232 -4.23 3.59 7.18
CA ARG A 232 -5.53 3.26 6.60
C ARG A 232 -5.93 4.19 5.44
N SER A 233 -5.35 5.40 5.34
CA SER A 233 -5.57 6.30 4.20
C SER A 233 -5.28 5.63 2.86
N PHE A 234 -4.36 4.66 2.83
CA PHE A 234 -3.96 3.95 1.60
C PHE A 234 -4.69 2.62 1.40
N MET A 235 -5.52 2.17 2.37
CA MET A 235 -6.11 0.84 2.37
C MET A 235 -7.52 0.84 1.78
N HIS A 236 -7.89 -0.28 1.15
CA HIS A 236 -9.21 -0.43 0.52
C HIS A 236 -10.33 -0.77 1.50
N ASP A 237 -10.01 -1.14 2.72
CA ASP A 237 -11.03 -1.47 3.73
C ASP A 237 -11.85 -0.24 4.16
N PHE A 238 -11.51 0.90 3.60
CA PHE A 238 -12.30 2.14 3.71
C PHE A 238 -13.01 2.48 2.40
N GLU A 239 -13.54 1.49 1.73
CA GLU A 239 -14.18 1.69 0.42
C GLU A 239 -15.25 2.79 0.44
N ALA A 240 -16.08 2.83 1.48
CA ALA A 240 -17.10 3.87 1.61
C ALA A 240 -16.47 5.27 1.61
N TYR A 241 -15.45 5.46 2.45
CA TYR A 241 -14.73 6.73 2.54
C TYR A 241 -14.08 7.11 1.19
N LEU A 242 -13.45 6.15 0.51
CA LEU A 242 -12.82 6.40 -0.79
C LEU A 242 -13.86 6.78 -1.84
N ASN A 243 -15.03 6.16 -1.80
CA ASN A 243 -16.13 6.49 -2.72
C ASN A 243 -16.72 7.86 -2.42
N ASP A 244 -16.92 8.19 -1.15
CA ASP A 244 -17.50 9.47 -0.73
C ASP A 244 -16.59 10.65 -1.08
N THR A 245 -15.28 10.45 -1.08
CA THR A 245 -14.30 11.50 -1.36
C THR A 245 -13.68 11.40 -2.76
N ALA A 246 -14.12 10.44 -3.58
CA ALA A 246 -13.53 10.12 -4.89
C ALA A 246 -12.01 9.84 -4.82
N GLY A 247 -11.51 9.47 -3.64
CA GLY A 247 -10.10 9.14 -3.41
C GLY A 247 -9.15 10.34 -3.41
N GLU A 248 -9.68 11.55 -3.47
CA GLU A 248 -8.87 12.77 -3.54
C GLU A 248 -7.91 12.93 -2.35
N PRO A 249 -8.32 12.71 -1.08
CA PRO A 249 -7.40 12.89 0.06
C PRO A 249 -6.19 11.96 0.02
N VAL A 250 -6.33 10.76 -0.53
CA VAL A 250 -5.23 9.80 -0.64
C VAL A 250 -4.18 10.30 -1.63
N ARG A 251 -4.64 10.78 -2.78
CA ARG A 251 -3.77 11.31 -3.84
C ARG A 251 -3.07 12.58 -3.37
N GLU A 252 -3.82 13.49 -2.72
CA GLU A 252 -3.26 14.72 -2.17
C GLU A 252 -2.19 14.41 -1.11
N LEU A 253 -2.48 13.48 -0.21
CA LEU A 253 -1.53 13.06 0.82
C LEU A 253 -0.26 12.49 0.20
N TYR A 254 -0.40 11.59 -0.78
CA TYR A 254 0.76 10.98 -1.43
C TYR A 254 1.63 12.03 -2.14
N ALA A 255 0.98 12.94 -2.89
CA ALA A 255 1.68 14.01 -3.60
C ALA A 255 2.40 14.94 -2.60
N TYR A 256 1.74 15.30 -1.51
CA TYR A 256 2.35 16.15 -0.48
C TYR A 256 3.58 15.47 0.16
N LEU A 257 3.46 14.20 0.51
CA LEU A 257 4.59 13.45 1.08
C LEU A 257 5.78 13.40 0.11
N ARG A 258 5.49 13.17 -1.17
CA ARG A 258 6.51 13.07 -2.23
C ARG A 258 7.23 14.41 -2.47
N ASP A 259 6.47 15.49 -2.53
CA ASP A 259 6.95 16.77 -3.06
C ASP A 259 7.40 17.75 -1.95
N HIS A 260 6.96 17.52 -0.70
CA HIS A 260 7.14 18.52 0.38
C HIS A 260 7.68 17.93 1.68
N THR A 261 8.04 16.66 1.73
CA THR A 261 8.62 16.05 2.94
C THR A 261 9.77 15.11 2.59
N ASP A 262 10.58 14.77 3.62
CA ASP A 262 11.64 13.77 3.49
C ASP A 262 11.16 12.37 3.91
N TYR A 263 9.85 12.15 4.03
CA TYR A 263 9.32 10.84 4.42
C TYR A 263 9.59 9.81 3.33
N PRO A 264 10.24 8.68 3.67
CA PRO A 264 10.61 7.69 2.63
C PRO A 264 9.37 6.98 2.07
N LEU A 265 8.99 7.34 0.85
CA LEU A 265 7.77 6.80 0.21
C LEU A 265 7.80 5.29 0.03
N GLU A 266 9.00 4.71 -0.07
CA GLU A 266 9.13 3.25 -0.16
C GLU A 266 8.54 2.52 1.03
N LEU A 267 8.41 3.17 2.19
CA LEU A 267 7.75 2.58 3.36
C LEU A 267 6.26 2.35 3.10
N ILE A 268 5.62 3.29 2.39
CA ILE A 268 4.22 3.15 1.97
C ILE A 268 4.11 2.03 0.93
N TRP A 269 4.97 2.07 -0.11
CA TRP A 269 4.95 1.09 -1.19
C TRP A 269 5.20 -0.33 -0.68
N LYS A 270 6.20 -0.52 0.19
CA LYS A 270 6.49 -1.83 0.78
C LYS A 270 5.27 -2.41 1.50
N ASN A 271 4.59 -1.58 2.30
CA ASN A 271 3.39 -2.02 3.01
C ASN A 271 2.24 -2.32 2.03
N MET A 272 1.97 -1.43 1.06
CA MET A 272 0.88 -1.62 0.09
C MET A 272 1.09 -2.88 -0.76
N ILE A 273 2.30 -3.05 -1.33
CA ILE A 273 2.62 -4.21 -2.18
C ILE A 273 2.46 -5.51 -1.40
N ARG A 274 2.83 -5.51 -0.11
CA ARG A 274 2.71 -6.70 0.74
C ARG A 274 1.26 -7.01 1.13
N THR A 275 0.44 -5.99 1.35
CA THR A 275 -0.86 -6.16 2.01
C THR A 275 -2.08 -5.92 1.12
N MET A 276 -1.89 -5.30 -0.07
CA MET A 276 -2.99 -4.91 -0.95
C MET A 276 -2.87 -5.55 -2.33
N HIS A 277 -3.99 -5.61 -3.03
CA HIS A 277 -4.01 -6.01 -4.43
C HIS A 277 -3.62 -4.81 -5.32
N PRO A 278 -2.86 -5.02 -6.42
CA PRO A 278 -2.51 -3.92 -7.33
C PRO A 278 -3.69 -3.08 -7.81
N TYR A 279 -4.84 -3.69 -8.05
CA TYR A 279 -6.05 -2.96 -8.44
C TYR A 279 -6.43 -1.90 -7.39
N ASP A 280 -6.32 -2.24 -6.11
CA ASP A 280 -6.73 -1.33 -5.03
C ASP A 280 -5.82 -0.10 -4.97
N PHE A 281 -4.50 -0.28 -4.98
CA PHE A 281 -3.63 0.89 -4.93
C PHE A 281 -3.62 1.68 -6.26
N THR A 282 -3.84 1.01 -7.40
CA THR A 282 -4.02 1.71 -8.68
C THR A 282 -5.23 2.65 -8.61
N ARG A 283 -6.35 2.16 -8.05
CA ARG A 283 -7.55 2.95 -7.86
C ARG A 283 -7.32 4.06 -6.82
N ASN A 284 -6.81 3.69 -5.63
CA ASN A 284 -6.68 4.61 -4.49
C ASN A 284 -5.75 5.78 -4.81
N LEU A 285 -4.67 5.53 -5.54
CA LEU A 285 -3.71 6.56 -5.93
C LEU A 285 -4.02 7.19 -7.29
N GLY A 286 -5.09 6.75 -7.96
CA GLY A 286 -5.48 7.30 -9.26
C GLY A 286 -4.45 7.07 -10.36
N LEU A 287 -3.85 5.88 -10.39
CA LEU A 287 -2.74 5.57 -11.30
C LEU A 287 -3.20 5.20 -12.73
N THR A 288 -4.40 5.62 -13.12
CA THR A 288 -4.90 5.40 -14.48
C THR A 288 -4.43 6.51 -15.40
N ARG A 289 -3.86 6.15 -16.55
CA ARG A 289 -3.43 7.08 -17.59
C ARG A 289 -4.36 6.95 -18.80
N LEU A 290 -4.77 8.06 -19.37
CA LEU A 290 -5.52 8.10 -20.63
C LEU A 290 -4.53 8.47 -21.74
N ILE A 291 -4.23 7.53 -22.61
CA ILE A 291 -3.23 7.71 -23.66
C ILE A 291 -3.93 8.13 -24.97
N PRO A 292 -3.65 9.30 -25.50
CA PRO A 292 -4.23 9.74 -26.79
C PRO A 292 -3.76 8.90 -27.98
N GLU A 293 -4.59 8.80 -29.00
CA GLU A 293 -4.26 8.04 -30.22
C GLU A 293 -3.33 8.79 -31.20
N ARG A 294 -3.24 10.11 -31.05
CA ARG A 294 -2.40 10.98 -31.87
C ARG A 294 -1.31 11.58 -31.01
N VAL A 295 -0.12 11.73 -31.56
CA VAL A 295 1.00 12.35 -30.83
C VAL A 295 0.58 13.72 -30.31
N GLN A 296 0.81 13.94 -29.02
CA GLN A 296 0.49 15.21 -28.35
C GLN A 296 1.72 16.10 -28.18
N ASP A 297 2.91 15.51 -28.15
CA ASP A 297 4.17 16.20 -27.89
C ASP A 297 5.21 15.71 -28.90
N GLU A 298 5.22 16.32 -30.06
CA GLU A 298 6.11 15.96 -31.17
C GLU A 298 7.59 16.10 -30.77
N ALA A 299 7.90 17.13 -29.97
CA ALA A 299 9.28 17.37 -29.56
C ALA A 299 9.79 16.26 -28.64
N CYS A 300 8.98 15.86 -27.67
CA CYS A 300 9.31 14.78 -26.76
C CYS A 300 9.38 13.44 -27.51
N ALA A 301 8.42 13.17 -28.40
CA ALA A 301 8.39 11.95 -29.19
C ALA A 301 9.65 11.83 -30.08
N ALA A 302 10.06 12.92 -30.71
CA ALA A 302 11.28 12.96 -31.53
C ALA A 302 12.53 12.74 -30.67
N ALA A 303 12.55 13.34 -29.47
CA ALA A 303 13.67 13.17 -28.54
C ALA A 303 13.79 11.71 -28.06
N VAL A 304 12.67 11.05 -27.77
CA VAL A 304 12.64 9.64 -27.39
C VAL A 304 13.24 8.77 -28.50
N ARG A 305 12.75 8.94 -29.72
CA ARG A 305 13.24 8.18 -30.89
C ARG A 305 14.74 8.34 -31.09
N LYS A 306 15.23 9.57 -30.93
CA LYS A 306 16.64 9.90 -31.16
C LYS A 306 17.57 9.42 -30.05
N ASN A 307 17.13 9.51 -28.81
CA ASN A 307 18.03 9.40 -27.65
C ASN A 307 17.83 8.15 -26.80
N ARG A 308 16.77 7.38 -27.03
CA ARG A 308 16.45 6.22 -26.19
C ARG A 308 16.60 4.91 -26.95
N ARG A 309 17.17 3.92 -26.28
CA ARG A 309 17.22 2.55 -26.79
C ARG A 309 15.92 1.86 -26.40
N ILE A 310 15.18 1.39 -27.38
CA ILE A 310 13.85 0.79 -27.21
C ILE A 310 13.90 -0.69 -27.61
N ALA A 311 13.40 -1.55 -26.74
CA ALA A 311 13.30 -2.99 -27.00
C ALA A 311 11.83 -3.42 -27.03
N LEU A 312 11.49 -4.28 -28.00
CA LEU A 312 10.22 -5.02 -27.98
C LEU A 312 10.54 -6.49 -27.75
N CYS A 313 10.04 -7.05 -26.66
CA CYS A 313 10.18 -8.47 -26.34
C CYS A 313 8.85 -9.17 -26.64
N MET A 314 8.90 -10.26 -27.43
CA MET A 314 7.70 -11.01 -27.78
C MET A 314 7.89 -12.50 -27.53
N HIS A 315 6.84 -13.16 -27.03
CA HIS A 315 6.81 -14.63 -26.98
C HIS A 315 5.71 -15.09 -27.94
N LEU A 316 6.13 -15.73 -29.06
CA LEU A 316 5.23 -16.15 -30.15
C LEU A 316 5.16 -17.68 -30.22
N TYR A 317 4.00 -18.22 -29.90
CA TYR A 317 3.75 -19.64 -29.87
C TYR A 317 2.77 -20.10 -30.96
N PHE A 318 1.78 -19.25 -31.31
CA PHE A 318 0.68 -19.60 -32.23
C PHE A 318 0.90 -18.96 -33.59
N MET A 319 1.34 -19.75 -34.56
CA MET A 319 1.72 -19.23 -35.88
C MET A 319 0.53 -18.66 -36.68
N ASP A 320 -0.67 -19.10 -36.41
CA ASP A 320 -1.88 -18.52 -37.02
C ASP A 320 -2.15 -17.08 -36.52
N MET A 321 -1.50 -16.67 -35.42
CA MET A 321 -1.57 -15.28 -34.91
C MET A 321 -0.38 -14.42 -35.35
N LEU A 322 0.57 -15.01 -36.11
CA LEU A 322 1.77 -14.28 -36.52
C LEU A 322 1.47 -13.00 -37.32
N PRO A 323 0.51 -12.99 -38.28
CA PRO A 323 0.19 -11.73 -38.98
C PRO A 323 -0.27 -10.61 -38.03
N GLN A 324 -1.06 -10.95 -37.04
CA GLN A 324 -1.51 -9.96 -36.04
C GLN A 324 -0.33 -9.46 -35.19
N SER A 325 0.57 -10.36 -34.80
CA SER A 325 1.76 -10.02 -34.04
C SER A 325 2.68 -9.08 -34.83
N CYS A 326 2.83 -9.34 -36.11
CA CYS A 326 3.60 -8.48 -37.03
C CYS A 326 2.94 -7.06 -37.11
N ALA A 327 1.61 -7.02 -37.21
CA ALA A 327 0.89 -5.75 -37.32
C ALA A 327 1.10 -4.88 -36.06
N PHE A 328 1.08 -5.48 -34.86
CA PHE A 328 1.36 -4.73 -33.64
C PHE A 328 2.84 -4.33 -33.55
N ALA A 329 3.76 -5.20 -33.90
CA ALA A 329 5.19 -4.89 -33.89
C ALA A 329 5.54 -3.74 -34.83
N ALA A 330 4.88 -3.67 -35.98
CA ALA A 330 5.08 -2.60 -36.98
C ALA A 330 4.69 -1.21 -36.45
N ASN A 331 3.97 -1.12 -35.35
CA ASN A 331 3.60 0.14 -34.70
C ASN A 331 4.70 0.70 -33.78
N MET A 332 5.74 -0.11 -33.50
CA MET A 332 6.88 0.37 -32.72
C MET A 332 7.71 1.37 -33.53
N PRO A 333 8.41 2.30 -32.85
CA PRO A 333 9.35 3.17 -33.55
C PRO A 333 10.36 2.38 -34.39
N PRO A 334 10.71 2.83 -35.60
CA PRO A 334 11.67 2.09 -36.46
C PRO A 334 13.01 1.83 -35.79
N GLU A 335 13.37 2.58 -34.79
CA GLU A 335 14.62 2.44 -34.04
C GLU A 335 14.61 1.26 -33.05
N THR A 336 13.47 0.54 -32.95
CA THR A 336 13.28 -0.52 -31.96
C THR A 336 14.03 -1.82 -32.33
N ASP A 337 14.72 -2.39 -31.34
CA ASP A 337 15.27 -3.74 -31.43
C ASP A 337 14.22 -4.74 -30.92
N VAL A 338 14.01 -5.82 -31.68
CA VAL A 338 12.98 -6.81 -31.35
C VAL A 338 13.62 -8.14 -30.96
N PHE A 339 13.24 -8.65 -29.80
CA PHE A 339 13.70 -9.91 -29.24
C PHE A 339 12.50 -10.86 -29.15
N ILE A 340 12.52 -11.94 -29.92
CA ILE A 340 11.39 -12.87 -29.99
C ILE A 340 11.82 -14.25 -29.48
N SER A 341 10.99 -14.87 -28.67
CA SER A 341 11.16 -16.27 -28.27
C SER A 341 10.02 -17.10 -28.84
N THR A 342 10.38 -18.34 -29.23
CA THR A 342 9.44 -19.36 -29.70
C THR A 342 9.95 -20.73 -29.27
N ASN A 343 9.19 -21.80 -29.55
CA ASN A 343 9.52 -23.12 -29.01
C ASN A 343 10.07 -24.14 -30.01
N THR A 344 10.12 -23.83 -31.31
CA THR A 344 10.73 -24.76 -32.30
C THR A 344 11.51 -24.01 -33.38
N PRO A 345 12.49 -24.67 -34.01
CA PRO A 345 13.25 -24.07 -35.12
C PRO A 345 12.39 -23.71 -36.34
N GLU A 346 11.36 -24.48 -36.62
CA GLU A 346 10.47 -24.24 -37.78
C GLU A 346 9.68 -22.94 -37.57
N LYS A 347 9.17 -22.71 -36.35
CA LYS A 347 8.49 -21.46 -36.00
C LYS A 347 9.47 -20.29 -36.06
N LYS A 348 10.70 -20.48 -35.57
CA LYS A 348 11.74 -19.46 -35.66
C LYS A 348 11.91 -18.99 -37.10
N GLN A 349 12.05 -19.93 -38.03
CA GLN A 349 12.21 -19.59 -39.46
C GLN A 349 11.01 -18.78 -39.98
N GLN A 350 9.79 -19.22 -39.67
CA GLN A 350 8.56 -18.52 -40.08
C GLN A 350 8.50 -17.09 -39.51
N ILE A 351 8.87 -16.93 -38.24
CA ILE A 351 8.90 -15.64 -37.58
C ILE A 351 9.96 -14.72 -38.23
N GLU A 352 11.17 -15.23 -38.43
CA GLU A 352 12.25 -14.45 -39.06
C GLU A 352 11.85 -13.98 -40.46
N GLU A 353 11.20 -14.83 -41.23
CA GLU A 353 10.72 -14.46 -42.56
C GLU A 353 9.63 -13.39 -42.50
N ALA A 354 8.65 -13.53 -41.59
CA ALA A 354 7.55 -12.58 -41.46
C ALA A 354 8.02 -11.20 -40.96
N PHE A 355 8.99 -11.18 -40.06
CA PHE A 355 9.51 -9.94 -39.49
C PHE A 355 10.54 -9.22 -40.39
N ARG A 356 11.08 -9.90 -41.37
CA ARG A 356 12.14 -9.37 -42.27
C ARG A 356 11.73 -8.08 -42.99
N THR A 357 10.43 -7.92 -43.27
CA THR A 357 9.91 -6.78 -44.03
C THR A 357 9.40 -5.66 -43.16
N LEU A 358 9.41 -5.81 -41.85
CA LEU A 358 8.92 -4.80 -40.93
C LEU A 358 9.95 -3.68 -40.77
N PRO A 359 9.48 -2.43 -40.60
CA PRO A 359 10.38 -1.28 -40.44
C PRO A 359 10.93 -1.18 -39.03
N LEU A 360 11.80 -2.14 -38.66
CA LEU A 360 12.37 -2.28 -37.32
C LEU A 360 13.89 -2.34 -37.43
N HIS A 361 14.59 -1.85 -36.40
CA HIS A 361 16.05 -1.73 -36.46
C HIS A 361 16.74 -3.11 -36.54
N ALA A 362 16.39 -4.01 -35.64
CA ALA A 362 16.95 -5.36 -35.65
C ALA A 362 15.94 -6.35 -35.05
N VAL A 363 15.99 -7.58 -35.54
CA VAL A 363 15.11 -8.66 -35.06
C VAL A 363 15.96 -9.89 -34.73
N THR A 364 15.84 -10.37 -33.50
CA THR A 364 16.53 -11.55 -32.99
C THR A 364 15.50 -12.58 -32.53
N VAL A 365 15.53 -13.79 -33.09
CA VAL A 365 14.59 -14.85 -32.70
C VAL A 365 15.35 -15.99 -32.02
N LYS A 366 14.91 -16.38 -30.82
CA LYS A 366 15.52 -17.42 -29.99
C LYS A 366 14.56 -18.59 -29.81
N VAL A 367 15.04 -19.82 -29.98
CA VAL A 367 14.27 -21.01 -29.61
C VAL A 367 14.52 -21.30 -28.13
N VAL A 368 13.44 -21.42 -27.36
CA VAL A 368 13.48 -21.63 -25.91
C VAL A 368 12.66 -22.84 -25.52
N GLU A 369 12.97 -23.43 -24.37
CA GLU A 369 12.20 -24.56 -23.85
C GLU A 369 10.76 -24.14 -23.57
N ASN A 370 9.79 -24.96 -23.98
CA ASN A 370 8.36 -24.70 -23.73
C ASN A 370 8.00 -25.01 -22.27
N ARG A 371 8.49 -24.16 -21.36
CA ARG A 371 8.30 -24.32 -19.92
C ARG A 371 8.11 -22.94 -19.27
N GLY A 372 7.09 -22.84 -18.42
CA GLY A 372 6.80 -21.59 -17.71
C GLY A 372 6.07 -20.55 -18.56
N ARG A 373 5.61 -20.94 -19.75
CA ARG A 373 4.83 -20.08 -20.67
C ARG A 373 5.59 -18.80 -21.04
N ASP A 374 4.84 -17.75 -21.34
CA ASP A 374 5.33 -16.42 -21.74
C ASP A 374 6.20 -15.74 -20.67
N VAL A 375 5.84 -15.90 -19.40
CA VAL A 375 6.56 -15.22 -18.29
C VAL A 375 7.97 -15.76 -18.14
N ALA A 376 8.15 -17.10 -18.18
CA ALA A 376 9.50 -17.67 -18.08
C ALA A 376 10.34 -17.29 -19.31
N ALA A 377 9.74 -17.34 -20.50
CA ALA A 377 10.42 -16.92 -21.74
C ALA A 377 10.91 -15.47 -21.63
N PHE A 378 10.08 -14.59 -21.06
CA PHE A 378 10.49 -13.19 -20.85
C PHE A 378 11.60 -13.08 -19.82
N LEU A 379 11.36 -13.55 -18.59
CA LEU A 379 12.26 -13.32 -17.46
C LEU A 379 13.61 -14.03 -17.58
N CYS A 380 13.60 -15.27 -18.13
CA CYS A 380 14.81 -16.08 -18.18
C CYS A 380 15.58 -15.94 -19.48
N ASP A 381 14.85 -15.74 -20.60
CA ASP A 381 15.46 -15.81 -21.92
C ASP A 381 15.63 -14.45 -22.60
N LEU A 382 14.68 -13.53 -22.44
CA LEU A 382 14.70 -12.23 -23.10
C LEU A 382 15.22 -11.10 -22.20
N ALA A 383 14.81 -11.07 -20.94
CA ALA A 383 15.17 -9.97 -20.02
C ALA A 383 16.69 -9.74 -19.90
N PRO A 384 17.55 -10.78 -19.88
CA PRO A 384 18.98 -10.53 -19.84
C PRO A 384 19.53 -9.71 -21.01
N GLN A 385 18.85 -9.75 -22.17
CA GLN A 385 19.29 -9.07 -23.38
C GLN A 385 18.93 -7.59 -23.41
N ILE A 386 17.97 -7.19 -22.59
CA ILE A 386 17.42 -5.81 -22.63
C ILE A 386 17.89 -4.92 -21.47
N ARG A 387 18.85 -5.39 -20.67
CA ARG A 387 19.33 -4.64 -19.50
C ARG A 387 19.93 -3.27 -19.83
N GLU A 388 20.41 -3.11 -21.05
CA GLU A 388 21.03 -1.86 -21.51
C GLU A 388 20.06 -0.94 -22.25
N TYR A 389 18.77 -1.30 -22.31
CA TYR A 389 17.75 -0.50 -22.99
C TYR A 389 17.10 0.47 -22.00
N ASP A 390 16.70 1.63 -22.50
CA ASP A 390 15.97 2.62 -21.69
C ASP A 390 14.53 2.19 -21.47
N TYR A 391 13.91 1.61 -22.51
CA TYR A 391 12.52 1.15 -22.49
C TYR A 391 12.39 -0.25 -23.06
N ALA A 392 11.57 -1.05 -22.44
CA ALA A 392 11.27 -2.40 -22.92
C ALA A 392 9.78 -2.66 -22.89
N CYS A 393 9.22 -3.06 -24.02
CA CYS A 393 7.84 -3.50 -24.15
C CYS A 393 7.80 -5.02 -24.17
N PHE A 394 6.89 -5.64 -23.42
CA PHE A 394 6.69 -7.09 -23.50
C PHE A 394 5.29 -7.41 -23.99
N MET A 395 5.21 -8.27 -25.00
CA MET A 395 3.97 -8.77 -25.58
C MET A 395 4.05 -10.28 -25.80
N HIS A 396 2.89 -10.92 -25.92
CA HIS A 396 2.85 -12.32 -26.34
C HIS A 396 1.56 -12.60 -27.10
N ASP A 397 1.59 -13.60 -27.98
CA ASP A 397 0.37 -14.05 -28.63
C ASP A 397 -0.56 -14.72 -27.61
N LYS A 398 -1.86 -14.48 -27.72
CA LYS A 398 -2.84 -14.92 -26.72
C LYS A 398 -3.99 -15.69 -27.37
N LYS A 399 -4.04 -16.98 -27.10
CA LYS A 399 -5.12 -17.85 -27.55
C LYS A 399 -5.64 -18.64 -26.35
N ALA A 400 -6.86 -18.37 -25.94
CA ALA A 400 -7.43 -19.02 -24.75
C ALA A 400 -8.12 -20.34 -25.14
N ILE A 401 -7.32 -21.33 -25.43
CA ILE A 401 -7.79 -22.66 -25.84
C ILE A 401 -8.62 -23.32 -24.72
N GLN A 402 -8.30 -23.00 -23.46
CA GLN A 402 -8.97 -23.57 -22.29
C GLN A 402 -10.26 -22.87 -21.90
N THR A 403 -10.56 -21.71 -22.53
CA THR A 403 -11.76 -20.92 -22.17
C THR A 403 -12.85 -21.10 -23.23
N LYS A 404 -14.05 -21.36 -22.80
CA LYS A 404 -15.20 -21.41 -23.69
C LYS A 404 -16.25 -20.41 -23.22
N PRO A 405 -16.82 -19.61 -24.11
CA PRO A 405 -16.51 -19.54 -25.56
C PRO A 405 -15.14 -18.89 -25.83
N GLY A 406 -14.57 -19.18 -26.99
CA GLY A 406 -13.28 -18.65 -27.41
C GLY A 406 -13.19 -17.15 -27.49
N SER A 407 -14.32 -16.46 -27.67
CA SER A 407 -14.42 -14.99 -27.67
C SER A 407 -13.89 -14.37 -26.39
N VAL A 408 -13.96 -15.08 -25.27
CA VAL A 408 -13.43 -14.58 -23.97
C VAL A 408 -11.94 -14.30 -24.09
N GLY A 409 -11.16 -15.27 -24.61
CA GLY A 409 -9.73 -15.11 -24.77
C GLY A 409 -9.36 -14.07 -25.83
N ALA A 410 -10.11 -14.07 -26.94
CA ALA A 410 -9.88 -13.14 -28.04
C ALA A 410 -10.10 -11.68 -27.58
N SER A 411 -11.21 -11.43 -26.88
CA SER A 411 -11.52 -10.09 -26.36
C SER A 411 -10.48 -9.62 -25.35
N PHE A 412 -10.02 -10.51 -24.49
CA PHE A 412 -8.95 -10.20 -23.53
C PHE A 412 -7.66 -9.82 -24.23
N GLY A 413 -7.24 -10.63 -25.21
CA GLY A 413 -6.05 -10.33 -26.02
C GLY A 413 -6.15 -9.00 -26.76
N TYR A 414 -7.33 -8.74 -27.33
CA TYR A 414 -7.61 -7.47 -28.02
C TYR A 414 -7.40 -6.27 -27.08
N VAL A 415 -8.07 -6.29 -25.92
CA VAL A 415 -7.96 -5.19 -24.96
C VAL A 415 -6.49 -4.94 -24.57
N CYS A 416 -5.73 -6.01 -24.34
CA CYS A 416 -4.34 -5.87 -23.95
C CYS A 416 -3.49 -5.25 -25.06
N ASN A 417 -3.56 -5.80 -26.25
CA ASN A 417 -2.72 -5.34 -27.37
C ASN A 417 -3.06 -3.91 -27.81
N GLU A 418 -4.36 -3.56 -27.81
CA GLU A 418 -4.80 -2.20 -28.13
C GLU A 418 -4.31 -1.16 -27.12
N ASN A 419 -4.12 -1.58 -25.86
CA ASN A 419 -3.61 -0.66 -24.83
C ASN A 419 -2.08 -0.70 -24.70
N ILE A 420 -1.39 -1.29 -25.67
CA ILE A 420 0.07 -1.32 -25.73
C ILE A 420 0.58 -0.77 -27.06
N CYS A 421 0.16 -1.37 -28.18
CA CYS A 421 0.68 -1.08 -29.51
C CYS A 421 -0.42 -0.81 -30.52
N LYS A 422 -1.43 -0.02 -30.15
CA LYS A 422 -2.59 0.28 -30.99
C LYS A 422 -2.20 0.84 -32.36
N ASN A 423 -1.35 1.85 -32.36
CA ASN A 423 -0.79 2.45 -33.58
C ASN A 423 0.52 3.19 -33.19
N ALA A 424 1.27 3.66 -34.17
CA ALA A 424 2.58 4.28 -33.97
C ALA A 424 2.51 5.52 -33.06
N ASP A 425 1.52 6.37 -33.27
CA ASP A 425 1.33 7.58 -32.46
C ASP A 425 1.04 7.23 -31.00
N TYR A 426 0.21 6.20 -30.79
CA TYR A 426 -0.13 5.72 -29.45
C TYR A 426 1.12 5.23 -28.72
N VAL A 427 1.96 4.44 -29.40
CA VAL A 427 3.22 3.95 -28.81
C VAL A 427 4.12 5.11 -28.41
N LEU A 428 4.24 6.14 -29.26
CA LEU A 428 5.03 7.33 -28.94
C LEU A 428 4.47 8.06 -27.72
N ASN A 429 3.15 8.17 -27.61
CA ASN A 429 2.54 8.78 -26.41
C ASN A 429 2.81 7.94 -25.15
N VAL A 430 2.77 6.60 -25.25
CA VAL A 430 3.12 5.72 -24.13
C VAL A 430 4.56 6.01 -23.67
N LEU A 431 5.49 6.09 -24.62
CA LEU A 431 6.91 6.36 -24.33
C LEU A 431 7.10 7.75 -23.71
N THR A 432 6.38 8.78 -24.21
CA THR A 432 6.49 10.15 -23.66
C THR A 432 5.93 10.25 -22.24
N GLU A 433 5.01 9.37 -21.83
CA GLU A 433 4.55 9.35 -20.43
C GLU A 433 5.68 9.03 -19.47
N PHE A 434 6.59 8.12 -19.83
CA PHE A 434 7.77 7.81 -19.01
C PHE A 434 8.72 9.01 -18.92
N GLU A 435 8.86 9.79 -20.00
CA GLU A 435 9.71 11.00 -19.98
C GLU A 435 9.12 12.10 -19.09
N LYS A 436 7.79 12.21 -19.06
CA LYS A 436 7.09 13.24 -18.28
C LYS A 436 7.03 12.93 -16.79
N ASP A 437 7.09 11.66 -16.42
CA ASP A 437 6.93 11.24 -15.03
C ASP A 437 8.12 10.36 -14.61
N PRO A 438 9.13 10.93 -13.94
CA PRO A 438 10.32 10.17 -13.52
C PRO A 438 10.03 9.07 -12.48
N TYR A 439 8.84 9.05 -11.90
CA TYR A 439 8.44 8.01 -10.94
C TYR A 439 7.67 6.87 -11.63
N LEU A 440 7.37 7.00 -12.92
CA LEU A 440 6.65 5.97 -13.67
C LEU A 440 7.62 4.87 -14.10
N GLY A 441 7.53 3.72 -13.43
CA GLY A 441 8.40 2.57 -13.76
C GLY A 441 7.72 1.50 -14.60
N LEU A 442 6.38 1.51 -14.66
CA LEU A 442 5.64 0.43 -15.29
C LEU A 442 4.27 0.92 -15.77
N LEU A 443 3.95 0.68 -17.05
CA LEU A 443 2.59 0.87 -17.58
C LEU A 443 2.05 -0.49 -18.04
N CYS A 444 0.81 -0.78 -17.63
CA CYS A 444 0.12 -2.01 -18.01
C CYS A 444 -1.25 -1.68 -18.61
N PRO A 445 -1.78 -2.55 -19.48
CA PRO A 445 -3.18 -2.41 -19.89
C PRO A 445 -4.11 -2.36 -18.69
N PRO A 446 -5.24 -1.65 -18.79
CA PRO A 446 -6.17 -1.54 -17.66
C PRO A 446 -6.75 -2.89 -17.28
N PHE A 447 -7.04 -3.05 -15.99
CA PHE A 447 -7.76 -4.24 -15.53
C PHE A 447 -9.16 -4.25 -16.14
N PRO A 448 -9.62 -5.40 -16.67
CA PRO A 448 -11.00 -5.51 -17.12
C PRO A 448 -11.95 -5.27 -15.94
N THR A 449 -12.86 -4.32 -16.09
CA THR A 449 -13.74 -3.88 -14.99
C THR A 449 -15.15 -4.45 -15.09
N HIS A 450 -15.41 -5.31 -16.09
CA HIS A 450 -16.75 -5.88 -16.28
C HIS A 450 -16.66 -7.26 -16.92
N GLY A 451 -17.77 -7.99 -16.80
CA GLY A 451 -17.93 -9.30 -17.42
C GLY A 451 -17.19 -10.43 -16.71
N VAL A 452 -17.00 -11.49 -17.44
CA VAL A 452 -16.39 -12.75 -16.96
C VAL A 452 -14.97 -12.55 -16.43
N TYR A 453 -14.22 -11.62 -17.03
CA TYR A 453 -12.84 -11.36 -16.63
C TYR A 453 -12.75 -10.83 -15.20
N PHE A 454 -13.60 -9.88 -14.88
CA PHE A 454 -13.60 -9.27 -13.54
C PHE A 454 -13.99 -10.31 -12.49
N MET A 455 -15.03 -11.09 -12.78
CA MET A 455 -15.49 -12.17 -11.89
C MET A 455 -14.40 -13.20 -11.64
N ASN A 456 -13.74 -13.66 -12.72
CA ASN A 456 -12.68 -14.66 -12.61
C ASN A 456 -11.44 -14.11 -11.89
N MET A 457 -11.12 -12.86 -12.12
CA MET A 457 -9.99 -12.24 -11.42
C MET A 457 -10.26 -12.15 -9.92
N CYS A 458 -11.48 -11.81 -9.52
CA CYS A 458 -11.84 -11.77 -8.11
C CYS A 458 -11.88 -13.15 -7.45
N SER A 459 -12.31 -14.18 -8.19
CA SER A 459 -12.53 -15.51 -7.60
C SER A 459 -11.31 -16.42 -7.60
N ASN A 460 -10.41 -16.27 -8.56
CA ASN A 460 -9.33 -17.25 -8.78
C ASN A 460 -7.91 -16.74 -8.45
N GLY A 461 -7.74 -15.46 -8.22
CA GLY A 461 -6.49 -14.85 -7.73
C GLY A 461 -5.20 -15.53 -8.20
N TRP A 462 -4.33 -15.82 -7.27
CA TRP A 462 -3.06 -16.50 -7.50
C TRP A 462 -3.24 -17.99 -7.89
N GLY A 463 -4.33 -18.62 -7.45
CA GLY A 463 -4.50 -20.05 -7.63
C GLY A 463 -3.32 -20.80 -7.01
N PRO A 464 -2.84 -21.87 -7.68
CA PRO A 464 -1.70 -22.66 -7.19
C PRO A 464 -0.34 -21.93 -7.31
N ASN A 465 -0.31 -20.78 -7.95
CA ASN A 465 0.97 -20.07 -8.16
C ASN A 465 1.43 -19.30 -6.93
N PHE A 466 0.56 -19.05 -5.95
CA PHE A 466 0.93 -18.29 -4.75
C PHE A 466 2.08 -18.97 -3.99
N ASP A 467 1.90 -20.23 -3.64
CA ASP A 467 2.91 -20.95 -2.86
C ASP A 467 4.21 -21.15 -3.65
N ASN A 468 4.09 -21.39 -4.94
CA ASN A 468 5.26 -21.54 -5.83
C ASN A 468 6.04 -20.24 -5.93
N THR A 469 5.35 -19.11 -6.08
CA THR A 469 5.99 -17.79 -6.14
C THR A 469 6.67 -17.47 -4.81
N LYS A 470 6.00 -17.74 -3.70
CA LYS A 470 6.56 -17.54 -2.36
C LYS A 470 7.84 -18.38 -2.17
N ALA A 471 7.80 -19.65 -2.60
CA ALA A 471 8.97 -20.53 -2.53
C ALA A 471 10.12 -20.02 -3.39
N LEU A 472 9.82 -19.53 -4.59
CA LEU A 472 10.83 -18.96 -5.48
C LEU A 472 11.45 -17.69 -4.88
N MET A 473 10.64 -16.79 -4.35
CA MET A 473 11.12 -15.57 -3.71
C MET A 473 12.09 -15.89 -2.56
N LYS A 474 11.73 -16.88 -1.75
CA LYS A 474 12.59 -17.35 -0.66
C LYS A 474 13.94 -17.86 -1.18
N LYS A 475 13.95 -18.62 -2.29
CA LYS A 475 15.18 -19.12 -2.91
C LYS A 475 16.06 -17.99 -3.44
N LEU A 476 15.43 -16.90 -3.88
CA LEU A 476 16.14 -15.73 -4.42
C LEU A 476 16.56 -14.73 -3.32
N GLY A 477 16.31 -15.04 -2.06
CA GLY A 477 16.61 -14.14 -0.95
C GLY A 477 15.72 -12.90 -0.93
N ILE A 478 14.57 -12.94 -1.60
CA ILE A 478 13.60 -11.85 -1.63
C ILE A 478 12.63 -12.10 -0.46
N ASP A 479 12.83 -11.41 0.62
CA ASP A 479 12.07 -11.63 1.85
C ASP A 479 10.78 -10.82 1.92
N ARG A 480 10.05 -10.80 0.81
CA ARG A 480 8.79 -10.06 0.73
C ARG A 480 7.69 -10.92 0.15
N UNK A 481 6.79 -11.27 0.87
CA UNK A 481 5.75 -12.06 0.36
C UNK A 481 4.85 -11.22 -0.43
N UNK A 482 5.21 -11.40 -1.32
CA UNK A 482 4.49 -10.65 -2.18
C UNK A 482 3.07 -10.94 -2.06
N UNK A 483 2.64 -10.88 -1.95
CA UNK A 483 1.31 -11.06 -2.03
C UNK A 483 0.78 -11.91 -0.91
N THR A 484 0.47 -11.29 -0.05
CA THR A 484 -0.45 -11.99 0.83
C THR A 484 -1.73 -12.30 0.04
N GLN A 485 -2.31 -13.44 0.28
CA GLN A 485 -3.69 -13.71 -0.17
C GLN A 485 -4.61 -12.73 0.58
N VAL A 486 -4.69 -11.51 0.10
CA VAL A 486 -5.68 -10.57 0.61
C VAL A 486 -7.01 -11.00 -0.02
N GLY A 487 -7.84 -11.58 0.77
CA GLY A 487 -9.21 -11.86 0.34
C GLY A 487 -9.94 -10.53 0.17
N CYS A 488 -10.44 -10.29 -1.00
CA CYS A 488 -11.49 -9.30 -1.17
C CYS A 488 -12.65 -9.74 -0.24
N ALA A 489 -13.10 -8.86 0.62
CA ALA A 489 -14.16 -9.18 1.59
C ALA A 489 -15.45 -9.67 0.92
N HIS A 490 -15.61 -9.40 -0.38
CA HIS A 490 -16.76 -9.85 -1.18
C HIS A 490 -16.45 -11.06 -2.07
N CYS A 491 -15.19 -11.42 -2.28
CA CYS A 491 -14.80 -12.43 -3.26
C CYS A 491 -13.89 -13.53 -2.73
N GLY A 492 -13.63 -13.59 -1.47
CA GLY A 492 -13.04 -14.72 -0.76
C GLY A 492 -11.63 -15.21 -1.13
N ARG A 493 -10.94 -14.65 -2.13
CA ARG A 493 -9.56 -15.07 -2.49
C ARG A 493 -8.85 -14.04 -3.37
N GLY A 494 -7.59 -13.77 -3.04
CA GLY A 494 -6.81 -12.68 -3.61
C GLY A 494 -6.35 -12.83 -5.06
N ILE A 495 -6.18 -11.70 -5.72
CA ILE A 495 -5.82 -11.58 -7.15
C ILE A 495 -4.41 -11.01 -7.25
N ALA A 496 -3.45 -11.82 -7.66
CA ALA A 496 -2.13 -11.29 -7.97
C ALA A 496 -1.61 -11.75 -9.34
N HIS A 497 -2.48 -12.38 -10.13
CA HIS A 497 -2.06 -13.01 -11.39
C HIS A 497 -2.12 -12.07 -12.59
N CYS A 498 -2.64 -10.85 -12.44
CA CYS A 498 -2.90 -10.02 -13.60
C CYS A 498 -1.76 -9.08 -13.99
N ALA A 499 -0.99 -8.61 -13.02
CA ALA A 499 0.10 -7.67 -13.29
C ALA A 499 1.26 -8.29 -14.07
N LEU A 500 1.44 -9.61 -13.96
CA LEU A 500 2.50 -10.32 -14.69
C LEU A 500 2.02 -10.97 -15.99
N ARG A 501 0.74 -10.89 -16.28
CA ARG A 501 0.21 -11.58 -17.48
C ARG A 501 0.21 -10.74 -18.74
N GLN A 502 0.51 -9.45 -18.63
CA GLN A 502 0.53 -8.62 -19.85
C GLN A 502 1.36 -7.36 -19.72
N CYS A 503 2.32 -7.29 -20.53
CA CYS A 503 2.96 -6.16 -21.21
C CYS A 503 3.40 -5.00 -20.32
N VAL A 504 4.68 -4.95 -20.15
CA VAL A 504 5.37 -4.03 -19.26
C VAL A 504 6.33 -3.19 -20.12
N LEU A 505 6.19 -1.87 -20.06
CA LEU A 505 7.28 -0.97 -20.43
C LEU A 505 8.00 -0.64 -19.13
N VAL A 506 9.20 -1.16 -18.99
CA VAL A 506 10.05 -0.92 -17.80
C VAL A 506 11.28 -0.14 -18.25
N PRO A 507 11.61 0.98 -17.61
CA PRO A 507 12.96 1.51 -17.76
C PRO A 507 13.92 0.54 -17.06
N PRO A 508 14.92 0.00 -17.77
CA PRO A 508 15.85 -0.96 -17.15
C PRO A 508 16.83 -0.34 -16.17
N GLN A 509 16.91 0.98 -16.11
CA GLN A 509 17.83 1.68 -15.22
C GLN A 509 17.09 2.47 -14.14
N GLY A 510 16.55 1.76 -13.17
CA GLY A 510 16.25 2.37 -11.89
C GLY A 510 17.54 2.40 -11.07
N THR A 511 18.03 3.57 -10.80
CA THR A 511 19.16 3.74 -9.87
C THR A 511 18.76 3.20 -8.49
N GLY A 512 19.28 2.05 -8.15
CA GLY A 512 19.28 1.55 -6.78
C GLY A 512 17.96 1.03 -6.23
N THR A 513 17.99 -0.22 -5.95
CA THR A 513 16.99 -1.04 -5.27
C THR A 513 15.71 -1.34 -6.08
N ALA A 514 15.80 -2.42 -6.82
CA ALA A 514 14.62 -3.07 -7.38
C ALA A 514 13.61 -3.37 -6.27
N VAL A 515 12.42 -2.85 -6.41
CA VAL A 515 11.27 -3.17 -5.56
C VAL A 515 10.78 -4.60 -5.90
#